data_491d87f96660c9f56e0045fe60cf6f29
#
_entry.id   491d87f96660c9f56e0045fe60cf6f29
#
_cell.length_a   1.000
_cell.length_b   1.000
_cell.length_c   1.000
_cell.angle_alpha   90.00
_cell.angle_beta   90.00
_cell.angle_gamma   90.00
#
_symmetry.space_group_name_H-M   'P 1'
#
loop_
_entity.id
_entity.type
_entity.pdbx_description
1 polymer ?
#
loop_
_entity_poly.entity_id
_entity_poly.type
_entity_poly.pdbx_seq_one_letter_code
_entity_poly.pdbx_strand_id
1 'polypeptide(L)'
;MSESEMAMHGHGGALMEESPYSIPSRKLTMWLFIISDAVTFGAILFAYGYLRVATPDWQTPFKSASIINAAIMTFVLITSSLTMLGAVDASKAGDKPKALRFLASTMVLGLIFAGLHIREWFGLFDEGIKLSSGLFGQTFFSITGLHLLHVITGVVALAVVARKYSSGSLTPGHVETAGLYWHFVDLVWMFVVPLVYLTNITR
;
A
#
# COMPACT_ATOMS: atom_id res chain seq x y z
N MET A 1 -19.40 -10.60 53.05
CA MET A 1 -19.24 -9.96 51.72
C MET A 1 -20.42 -9.05 51.55
N SER A 2 -20.20 -7.74 51.60
CA SER A 2 -21.26 -6.73 51.56
C SER A 2 -21.58 -6.37 50.13
N GLU A 3 -22.84 -6.01 49.86
CA GLU A 3 -23.32 -5.57 48.53
C GLU A 3 -22.53 -4.38 47.92
N SER A 4 -21.72 -3.71 48.74
CA SER A 4 -20.82 -2.62 48.28
C SER A 4 -19.55 -3.09 47.53
N GLU A 5 -19.15 -4.37 47.65
CA GLU A 5 -18.00 -4.90 46.88
C GLU A 5 -18.39 -5.39 45.50
N MET A 6 -19.68 -5.67 45.27
CA MET A 6 -20.19 -6.11 43.97
C MET A 6 -20.46 -4.94 43.00
N ALA A 7 -20.54 -3.70 43.51
CA ALA A 7 -20.79 -2.49 42.69
C ALA A 7 -19.54 -1.85 42.11
N MET A 8 -18.31 -2.25 42.51
CA MET A 8 -17.07 -1.61 42.06
C MET A 8 -16.38 -2.32 40.86
N HIS A 9 -16.93 -3.41 40.34
CA HIS A 9 -16.41 -4.10 39.14
C HIS A 9 -17.21 -3.81 37.86
N GLY A 10 -18.08 -2.81 37.88
CA GLY A 10 -19.06 -2.53 36.82
C GLY A 10 -18.88 -1.35 35.92
N HIS A 11 -17.74 -0.67 35.87
CA HIS A 11 -17.54 0.43 34.88
C HIS A 11 -16.09 0.53 34.43
N GLY A 12 -15.76 -0.14 33.33
CA GLY A 12 -14.45 0.01 32.69
C GLY A 12 -14.15 -0.96 31.55
N GLY A 13 -14.98 -1.95 31.34
CA GLY A 13 -14.89 -2.80 30.17
C GLY A 13 -15.70 -2.21 29.02
N ALA A 14 -15.10 -1.38 28.16
CA ALA A 14 -15.63 -1.26 26.82
C ALA A 14 -15.81 -2.69 26.31
N LEU A 15 -17.02 -3.05 25.92
CA LEU A 15 -17.40 -4.35 25.38
C LEU A 15 -16.46 -4.68 24.22
N MET A 16 -15.32 -5.29 24.54
CA MET A 16 -14.54 -6.03 23.58
C MET A 16 -15.39 -7.26 23.28
N GLU A 17 -16.28 -7.13 22.30
CA GLU A 17 -16.96 -8.27 21.73
C GLU A 17 -15.86 -9.28 21.36
N GLU A 18 -15.78 -10.39 22.11
CA GLU A 18 -14.85 -11.47 21.77
C GLU A 18 -15.21 -11.92 20.36
N SER A 19 -14.30 -11.64 19.43
CA SER A 19 -14.48 -12.10 18.06
C SER A 19 -14.73 -13.60 18.08
N PRO A 20 -15.83 -14.11 17.51
CA PRO A 20 -16.15 -15.54 17.51
C PRO A 20 -15.05 -16.40 16.87
N TYR A 21 -14.08 -15.78 16.18
CA TYR A 21 -12.94 -16.42 15.51
C TYR A 21 -11.63 -16.21 16.25
N SER A 22 -11.60 -15.66 17.47
CA SER A 22 -10.37 -15.31 18.22
C SER A 22 -9.40 -14.39 17.45
N ILE A 23 -9.90 -13.66 16.44
CA ILE A 23 -9.12 -12.71 15.64
C ILE A 23 -9.28 -11.31 16.25
N PRO A 24 -8.20 -10.58 16.55
CA PRO A 24 -8.30 -9.20 17.02
C PRO A 24 -9.10 -8.35 16.03
N SER A 25 -10.14 -7.63 16.50
CA SER A 25 -11.04 -6.80 15.67
C SER A 25 -10.29 -5.88 14.73
N ARG A 26 -9.19 -5.32 15.17
CA ARG A 26 -8.25 -4.50 14.39
C ARG A 26 -7.70 -5.21 13.15
N LYS A 27 -7.33 -6.49 13.29
CA LYS A 27 -6.80 -7.29 12.17
C LYS A 27 -7.91 -7.66 11.19
N LEU A 28 -9.09 -7.98 11.70
CA LEU A 28 -10.28 -8.24 10.89
C LEU A 28 -10.68 -7.01 10.08
N THR A 29 -10.73 -5.83 10.71
CA THR A 29 -11.04 -4.56 10.01
C THR A 29 -10.04 -4.29 8.89
N MET A 30 -8.74 -4.51 9.13
CA MET A 30 -7.72 -4.34 8.08
C MET A 30 -7.92 -5.31 6.92
N TRP A 31 -8.27 -6.57 7.18
CA TRP A 31 -8.56 -7.53 6.13
C TRP A 31 -9.79 -7.14 5.29
N LEU A 32 -10.87 -6.68 5.94
CA LEU A 32 -12.05 -6.19 5.22
C LEU A 32 -11.72 -4.98 4.34
N PHE A 33 -10.90 -4.07 4.86
CA PHE A 33 -10.42 -2.92 4.10
C PHE A 33 -9.59 -3.36 2.88
N ILE A 34 -8.62 -4.26 3.06
CA ILE A 34 -7.78 -4.82 1.97
C ILE A 34 -8.65 -5.51 0.91
N ILE A 35 -9.64 -6.30 1.32
CA ILE A 35 -10.55 -6.98 0.37
C ILE A 35 -11.35 -5.95 -0.44
N SER A 36 -11.89 -4.91 0.20
CA SER A 36 -12.60 -3.83 -0.48
C SER A 36 -11.73 -3.12 -1.52
N ASP A 37 -10.49 -2.79 -1.15
CA ASP A 37 -9.54 -2.16 -2.06
C ASP A 37 -9.08 -3.11 -3.18
N ALA A 38 -8.89 -4.39 -2.88
CA ALA A 38 -8.55 -5.40 -3.89
C ALA A 38 -9.64 -5.53 -4.96
N VAL A 39 -10.93 -5.47 -4.57
CA VAL A 39 -12.05 -5.46 -5.51
C VAL A 39 -12.02 -4.18 -6.36
N THR A 40 -11.76 -3.02 -5.76
CA THR A 40 -11.66 -1.73 -6.46
C THR A 40 -10.54 -1.73 -7.48
N PHE A 41 -9.32 -2.11 -7.10
CA PHE A 41 -8.19 -2.22 -8.02
C PHE A 41 -8.43 -3.29 -9.10
N GLY A 42 -8.98 -4.43 -8.73
CA GLY A 42 -9.35 -5.50 -9.67
C GLY A 42 -10.32 -5.03 -10.74
N ALA A 43 -11.36 -4.29 -10.34
CA ALA A 43 -12.34 -3.73 -11.28
C ALA A 43 -11.71 -2.72 -12.25
N ILE A 44 -10.85 -1.82 -11.75
CA ILE A 44 -10.16 -0.82 -12.58
C ILE A 44 -9.16 -1.49 -13.54
N LEU A 45 -8.39 -2.47 -13.08
CA LEU A 45 -7.46 -3.23 -13.93
C LEU A 45 -8.19 -4.07 -14.98
N PHE A 46 -9.33 -4.66 -14.63
CA PHE A 46 -10.18 -5.37 -15.59
C PHE A 46 -10.74 -4.42 -16.65
N ALA A 47 -11.27 -3.26 -16.24
CA ALA A 47 -11.76 -2.23 -17.16
C ALA A 47 -10.64 -1.74 -18.09
N TYR A 48 -9.43 -1.54 -17.57
CA TYR A 48 -8.25 -1.21 -18.39
C TYR A 48 -7.97 -2.27 -19.44
N GLY A 49 -7.91 -3.55 -19.04
CA GLY A 49 -7.68 -4.66 -19.98
C GLY A 49 -8.74 -4.75 -21.06
N TYR A 50 -10.01 -4.58 -20.70
CA TYR A 50 -11.12 -4.56 -21.64
C TYR A 50 -11.01 -3.40 -22.65
N LEU A 51 -10.79 -2.17 -22.17
CA LEU A 51 -10.67 -0.99 -23.05
C LEU A 51 -9.46 -1.11 -23.98
N ARG A 52 -8.35 -1.66 -23.50
CA ARG A 52 -7.16 -1.89 -24.30
C ARG A 52 -7.41 -2.85 -25.46
N VAL A 53 -8.15 -3.94 -25.24
CA VAL A 53 -8.48 -4.91 -26.28
C VAL A 53 -9.55 -4.36 -27.23
N ALA A 54 -10.49 -3.58 -26.73
CA ALA A 54 -11.60 -3.02 -27.50
C ALA A 54 -11.21 -1.80 -28.36
N THR A 55 -10.02 -1.20 -28.14
CA THR A 55 -9.59 0.01 -28.84
C THR A 55 -8.49 -0.32 -29.86
N PRO A 56 -8.75 -0.27 -31.18
CA PRO A 56 -7.76 -0.62 -32.19
C PRO A 56 -6.51 0.24 -32.19
N ASP A 57 -6.67 1.56 -31.95
CA ASP A 57 -5.58 2.56 -31.96
C ASP A 57 -5.04 2.85 -30.54
N TRP A 58 -4.82 1.78 -29.75
CA TRP A 58 -4.31 1.92 -28.40
C TRP A 58 -2.86 2.40 -28.39
N GLN A 59 -2.58 3.46 -27.61
CA GLN A 59 -1.23 4.03 -27.49
C GLN A 59 -0.29 3.09 -26.73
N THR A 60 0.93 2.92 -27.24
CA THR A 60 2.00 2.13 -26.62
C THR A 60 3.25 2.99 -26.43
N PRO A 61 3.25 3.92 -25.43
CA PRO A 61 4.29 4.94 -25.33
C PRO A 61 5.58 4.43 -24.69
N PHE A 62 5.58 3.26 -24.03
CA PHE A 62 6.70 2.83 -23.21
C PHE A 62 7.86 2.32 -24.04
N LYS A 63 9.00 2.99 -23.87
CA LYS A 63 10.31 2.63 -24.41
C LYS A 63 11.10 1.80 -23.40
N SER A 64 12.22 1.24 -23.81
CA SER A 64 13.10 0.45 -22.91
C SER A 64 13.46 1.20 -21.62
N ALA A 65 13.66 2.51 -21.67
CA ALA A 65 13.97 3.32 -20.50
C ALA A 65 12.83 3.33 -19.46
N SER A 66 11.57 3.41 -19.91
CA SER A 66 10.40 3.36 -19.02
C SER A 66 10.25 1.99 -18.35
N ILE A 67 10.56 0.92 -19.09
CA ILE A 67 10.53 -0.45 -18.54
C ILE A 67 11.63 -0.66 -17.50
N ILE A 68 12.84 -0.13 -17.75
CA ILE A 68 13.92 -0.16 -16.76
C ILE A 68 13.53 0.62 -15.52
N ASN A 69 12.91 1.80 -15.68
CA ASN A 69 12.39 2.57 -14.54
C ASN A 69 11.33 1.80 -13.76
N ALA A 70 10.38 1.17 -14.43
CA ALA A 70 9.37 0.31 -13.78
C ALA A 70 10.01 -0.87 -13.03
N ALA A 71 11.04 -1.50 -13.59
CA ALA A 71 11.80 -2.56 -12.92
C ALA A 71 12.52 -2.05 -11.66
N ILE A 72 13.15 -0.87 -11.72
CA ILE A 72 13.79 -0.23 -10.57
C ILE A 72 12.74 0.09 -9.48
N MET A 73 11.61 0.67 -9.86
CA MET A 73 10.50 0.95 -8.93
C MET A 73 10.00 -0.32 -8.25
N THR A 74 9.84 -1.40 -9.02
CA THR A 74 9.45 -2.72 -8.49
C THR A 74 10.48 -3.26 -7.49
N PHE A 75 11.77 -3.17 -7.82
CA PHE A 75 12.85 -3.59 -6.92
C PHE A 75 12.84 -2.78 -5.61
N VAL A 76 12.64 -1.47 -5.68
CA VAL A 76 12.54 -0.58 -4.52
C VAL A 76 11.36 -1.00 -3.63
N LEU A 77 10.18 -1.29 -4.20
CA LEU A 77 9.02 -1.72 -3.43
C LEU A 77 9.23 -3.10 -2.79
N ILE A 78 9.74 -4.09 -3.53
CA ILE A 78 10.04 -5.41 -2.96
C ILE A 78 11.01 -5.28 -1.80
N THR A 79 12.04 -4.43 -1.94
CA THR A 79 12.99 -4.16 -0.84
C THR A 79 12.29 -3.50 0.34
N SER A 80 11.36 -2.57 0.09
CA SER A 80 10.56 -1.94 1.16
C SER A 80 9.68 -2.96 1.89
N SER A 81 9.12 -3.92 1.16
CA SER A 81 8.33 -5.02 1.71
C SER A 81 9.17 -5.90 2.66
N LEU A 82 10.41 -6.21 2.27
CA LEU A 82 11.35 -6.94 3.14
C LEU A 82 11.72 -6.16 4.40
N THR A 83 11.94 -4.84 4.29
CA THR A 83 12.21 -4.01 5.47
C THR A 83 10.97 -3.93 6.38
N MET A 84 9.76 -3.90 5.82
CA MET A 84 8.53 -3.92 6.62
C MET A 84 8.37 -5.24 7.38
N LEU A 85 8.69 -6.39 6.76
CA LEU A 85 8.72 -7.68 7.45
C LEU A 85 9.71 -7.66 8.62
N GLY A 86 10.93 -7.14 8.40
CA GLY A 86 11.91 -6.94 9.47
C GLY A 86 11.43 -6.05 10.60
N ALA A 87 10.61 -5.03 10.30
CA ALA A 87 9.99 -4.16 11.32
C ALA A 87 8.98 -4.93 12.18
N VAL A 88 8.16 -5.76 11.55
CA VAL A 88 7.17 -6.62 12.25
C VAL A 88 7.89 -7.62 13.16
N ASP A 89 8.90 -8.33 12.66
CA ASP A 89 9.65 -9.33 13.41
C ASP A 89 10.39 -8.69 14.60
N ALA A 90 11.08 -7.58 14.37
CA ALA A 90 11.76 -6.86 15.45
C ALA A 90 10.78 -6.34 16.51
N SER A 91 9.59 -5.89 16.09
CA SER A 91 8.55 -5.44 17.03
C SER A 91 8.01 -6.58 17.90
N LYS A 92 7.83 -7.77 17.32
CA LYS A 92 7.40 -8.98 18.06
C LYS A 92 8.48 -9.49 19.00
N ALA A 93 9.75 -9.34 18.64
CA ALA A 93 10.89 -9.67 19.49
C ALA A 93 11.15 -8.64 20.62
N GLY A 94 10.40 -7.54 20.65
CA GLY A 94 10.58 -6.47 21.65
C GLY A 94 11.76 -5.53 21.36
N ASP A 95 12.45 -5.71 20.22
CA ASP A 95 13.57 -4.84 19.82
C ASP A 95 13.04 -3.56 19.15
N LYS A 96 12.62 -2.64 19.99
CA LYS A 96 12.01 -1.36 19.58
C LYS A 96 12.93 -0.51 18.70
N PRO A 97 14.24 -0.32 19.02
CA PRO A 97 15.13 0.46 18.16
C PRO A 97 15.28 -0.13 16.77
N LYS A 98 15.38 -1.46 16.66
CA LYS A 98 15.50 -2.17 15.39
C LYS A 98 14.19 -2.06 14.58
N ALA A 99 13.04 -2.24 15.21
CA ALA A 99 11.74 -2.07 14.57
C ALA A 99 11.58 -0.66 13.98
N LEU A 100 11.95 0.38 14.73
CA LEU A 100 11.86 1.78 14.25
C LEU A 100 12.82 2.06 13.08
N ARG A 101 14.03 1.48 13.07
CA ARG A 101 14.96 1.61 11.94
C ARG A 101 14.36 0.99 10.67
N PHE A 102 13.80 -0.21 10.78
CA PHE A 102 13.16 -0.88 9.66
C PHE A 102 11.93 -0.12 9.15
N LEU A 103 11.07 0.41 10.05
CA LEU A 103 9.95 1.28 9.65
C LEU A 103 10.43 2.53 8.90
N ALA A 104 11.50 3.17 9.40
CA ALA A 104 12.09 4.33 8.72
C ALA A 104 12.63 3.96 7.33
N SER A 105 13.31 2.82 7.20
CA SER A 105 13.79 2.32 5.90
C SER A 105 12.64 2.07 4.92
N THR A 106 11.55 1.45 5.38
CA THR A 106 10.35 1.22 4.58
C THR A 106 9.75 2.55 4.07
N MET A 107 9.62 3.54 4.93
CA MET A 107 9.10 4.86 4.55
C MET A 107 10.00 5.56 3.54
N VAL A 108 11.32 5.52 3.73
CA VAL A 108 12.29 6.11 2.78
C VAL A 108 12.19 5.44 1.41
N LEU A 109 12.13 4.11 1.35
CA LEU A 109 11.97 3.38 0.09
C LEU A 109 10.62 3.69 -0.58
N GLY A 110 9.53 3.82 0.18
CA GLY A 110 8.23 4.25 -0.33
C GLY A 110 8.27 5.66 -0.92
N LEU A 111 8.99 6.59 -0.29
CA LEU A 111 9.18 7.96 -0.83
C LEU A 111 10.07 7.96 -2.08
N ILE A 112 11.10 7.12 -2.15
CA ILE A 112 11.92 6.94 -3.35
C ILE A 112 11.06 6.43 -4.51
N PHE A 113 10.21 5.42 -4.27
CA PHE A 113 9.26 4.94 -5.26
C PHE A 113 8.34 6.06 -5.74
N ALA A 114 7.72 6.82 -4.83
CA ALA A 114 6.85 7.94 -5.17
C ALA A 114 7.57 8.99 -6.03
N GLY A 115 8.82 9.32 -5.70
CA GLY A 115 9.65 10.25 -6.48
C GLY A 115 9.94 9.75 -7.89
N LEU A 116 10.31 8.47 -8.05
CA LEU A 116 10.54 7.84 -9.34
C LEU A 116 9.26 7.81 -10.18
N HIS A 117 8.13 7.54 -9.56
CA HIS A 117 6.83 7.48 -10.20
C HIS A 117 6.37 8.86 -10.72
N ILE A 118 6.51 9.89 -9.90
CA ILE A 118 6.20 11.28 -10.29
C ILE A 118 7.12 11.73 -11.42
N ARG A 119 8.42 11.39 -11.36
CA ARG A 119 9.38 11.68 -12.44
C ARG A 119 8.94 11.06 -13.77
N GLU A 120 8.44 9.84 -13.74
CA GLU A 120 7.93 9.16 -14.93
C GLU A 120 6.70 9.86 -15.51
N TRP A 121 5.80 10.35 -14.67
CA TRP A 121 4.66 11.15 -15.11
C TRP A 121 5.10 12.42 -15.84
N PHE A 122 6.09 13.13 -15.32
CA PHE A 122 6.65 14.30 -16.02
C PHE A 122 7.21 13.94 -17.39
N GLY A 123 7.90 12.80 -17.50
CA GLY A 123 8.39 12.32 -18.81
C GLY A 123 7.24 12.05 -19.81
N LEU A 124 6.13 11.47 -19.35
CA LEU A 124 4.95 11.28 -20.20
C LEU A 124 4.26 12.61 -20.55
N PHE A 125 4.22 13.57 -19.63
CA PHE A 125 3.70 14.91 -19.93
C PHE A 125 4.50 15.64 -21.00
N ASP A 126 5.82 15.49 -20.99
CA ASP A 126 6.72 16.06 -22.02
C ASP A 126 6.49 15.39 -23.39
N GLU A 127 6.11 14.12 -23.43
CA GLU A 127 5.69 13.40 -24.64
C GLU A 127 4.24 13.74 -25.06
N GLY A 128 3.55 14.65 -24.35
CA GLY A 128 2.18 15.09 -24.65
C GLY A 128 1.09 14.15 -24.13
N ILE A 129 1.44 13.10 -23.38
CA ILE A 129 0.48 12.16 -22.80
C ILE A 129 0.00 12.69 -21.46
N LYS A 130 -1.26 13.07 -21.41
CA LYS A 130 -1.95 13.64 -20.23
C LYS A 130 -3.21 12.84 -19.92
N LEU A 131 -3.81 13.13 -18.78
CA LEU A 131 -5.11 12.55 -18.40
C LEU A 131 -6.20 12.79 -19.48
N SER A 132 -6.10 13.87 -20.26
CA SER A 132 -7.04 14.23 -21.34
C SER A 132 -6.63 13.71 -22.72
N SER A 133 -5.50 13.01 -22.87
CA SER A 133 -4.93 12.60 -24.18
C SER A 133 -5.55 11.36 -24.80
N GLY A 134 -6.71 10.89 -24.32
CA GLY A 134 -7.38 9.70 -24.80
C GLY A 134 -7.48 8.60 -23.74
N LEU A 135 -7.99 7.43 -24.15
CA LEU A 135 -8.31 6.33 -23.21
C LEU A 135 -7.08 5.79 -22.49
N PHE A 136 -5.93 5.72 -23.15
CA PHE A 136 -4.68 5.30 -22.52
C PHE A 136 -4.30 6.24 -21.37
N GLY A 137 -4.22 7.55 -21.64
CA GLY A 137 -3.87 8.54 -20.62
C GLY A 137 -4.86 8.51 -19.44
N GLN A 138 -6.16 8.48 -19.72
CA GLN A 138 -7.19 8.42 -18.68
C GLN A 138 -7.02 7.22 -17.77
N THR A 139 -6.89 6.04 -18.34
CA THR A 139 -6.78 4.79 -17.57
C THR A 139 -5.45 4.66 -16.87
N PHE A 140 -4.33 5.01 -17.53
CA PHE A 140 -3.00 4.96 -16.97
C PHE A 140 -2.87 5.85 -15.73
N PHE A 141 -3.19 7.15 -15.85
CA PHE A 141 -3.08 8.08 -14.73
C PHE A 141 -4.11 7.80 -13.62
N SER A 142 -5.27 7.23 -13.93
CA SER A 142 -6.24 6.82 -12.91
C SER A 142 -5.73 5.64 -12.08
N ILE A 143 -5.21 4.59 -12.72
CA ILE A 143 -4.69 3.40 -12.02
C ILE A 143 -3.45 3.76 -11.21
N THR A 144 -2.46 4.38 -11.87
CA THR A 144 -1.18 4.69 -11.24
C THR A 144 -1.32 5.81 -10.22
N GLY A 145 -2.25 6.75 -10.42
CA GLY A 145 -2.58 7.81 -9.47
C GLY A 145 -3.27 7.28 -8.21
N LEU A 146 -4.23 6.37 -8.37
CA LEU A 146 -4.87 5.72 -7.25
C LEU A 146 -3.83 4.90 -6.44
N HIS A 147 -2.95 4.17 -7.13
CA HIS A 147 -1.88 3.43 -6.48
C HIS A 147 -0.90 4.36 -5.74
N LEU A 148 -0.45 5.43 -6.38
CA LEU A 148 0.43 6.41 -5.75
C LEU A 148 -0.21 7.06 -4.50
N LEU A 149 -1.52 7.34 -4.55
CA LEU A 149 -2.26 7.82 -3.39
C LEU A 149 -2.20 6.83 -2.23
N HIS A 150 -2.36 5.52 -2.50
CA HIS A 150 -2.26 4.47 -1.49
C HIS A 150 -0.85 4.35 -0.93
N VAL A 151 0.20 4.48 -1.75
CA VAL A 151 1.59 4.51 -1.28
C VAL A 151 1.83 5.69 -0.33
N ILE A 152 1.40 6.91 -0.70
CA ILE A 152 1.57 8.10 0.12
C ILE A 152 0.80 7.96 1.44
N THR A 153 -0.47 7.52 1.38
CA THR A 153 -1.28 7.26 2.57
C THR A 153 -0.63 6.21 3.47
N GLY A 154 -0.04 5.16 2.86
CA GLY A 154 0.72 4.14 3.58
C GLY A 154 1.93 4.70 4.30
N VAL A 155 2.72 5.55 3.64
CA VAL A 155 3.88 6.23 4.28
C VAL A 155 3.43 7.08 5.46
N VAL A 156 2.34 7.84 5.31
CA VAL A 156 1.77 8.67 6.41
C VAL A 156 1.30 7.78 7.56
N ALA A 157 0.59 6.69 7.26
CA ALA A 157 0.13 5.73 8.27
C ALA A 157 1.31 5.09 9.02
N LEU A 158 2.37 4.66 8.30
CA LEU A 158 3.60 4.13 8.90
C LEU A 158 4.29 5.16 9.80
N ALA A 159 4.34 6.44 9.39
CA ALA A 159 4.91 7.51 10.20
C ALA A 159 4.14 7.71 11.53
N VAL A 160 2.80 7.69 11.47
CA VAL A 160 1.94 7.77 12.66
C VAL A 160 2.17 6.55 13.57
N VAL A 161 2.21 5.35 12.99
CA VAL A 161 2.48 4.10 13.74
C VAL A 161 3.86 4.14 14.37
N ALA A 162 4.90 4.52 13.64
CA ALA A 162 6.27 4.63 14.16
C ALA A 162 6.36 5.60 15.33
N ARG A 163 5.75 6.79 15.20
CA ARG A 163 5.72 7.79 16.27
C ARG A 163 5.02 7.28 17.53
N LYS A 164 3.82 6.71 17.38
CA LYS A 164 3.05 6.18 18.51
C LYS A 164 3.69 4.92 19.11
N TYR A 165 4.30 4.08 18.32
CA TYR A 165 5.06 2.92 18.79
C TYR A 165 6.31 3.37 19.55
N SER A 166 7.01 4.40 19.08
CA SER A 166 8.13 5.01 19.77
C SER A 166 7.74 5.56 21.15
N SER A 167 6.59 6.19 21.30
CA SER A 167 6.08 6.69 22.60
C SER A 167 5.54 5.60 23.53
N GLY A 168 5.47 4.34 23.08
CA GLY A 168 4.90 3.24 23.86
C GLY A 168 3.37 3.16 23.87
N SER A 169 2.70 4.00 23.07
CA SER A 169 1.23 4.04 22.98
C SER A 169 0.65 2.91 22.11
N LEU A 170 1.48 2.22 21.32
CA LEU A 170 1.06 1.12 20.44
C LEU A 170 1.79 -0.18 20.76
N THR A 171 1.11 -1.28 20.51
CA THR A 171 1.63 -2.65 20.66
C THR A 171 2.22 -3.17 19.33
N PRO A 172 3.04 -4.24 19.34
CA PRO A 172 3.54 -4.89 18.11
C PRO A 172 2.45 -5.26 17.11
N GLY A 173 1.26 -5.59 17.57
CA GLY A 173 0.12 -5.89 16.71
C GLY A 173 -0.36 -4.72 15.85
N HIS A 174 -0.08 -3.47 16.19
CA HIS A 174 -0.36 -2.33 15.33
C HIS A 174 0.66 -2.20 14.20
N VAL A 175 1.93 -2.53 14.48
CA VAL A 175 2.98 -2.59 13.45
C VAL A 175 2.65 -3.69 12.43
N GLU A 176 2.22 -4.87 12.91
CA GLU A 176 1.77 -5.97 12.05
C GLU A 176 0.58 -5.57 11.16
N THR A 177 -0.42 -4.90 11.73
CA THR A 177 -1.59 -4.45 10.97
C THR A 177 -1.22 -3.43 9.90
N ALA A 178 -0.31 -2.49 10.19
CA ALA A 178 0.21 -1.56 9.19
C ALA A 178 1.04 -2.27 8.11
N GLY A 179 1.76 -3.34 8.48
CA GLY A 179 2.49 -4.18 7.54
C GLY A 179 1.57 -4.89 6.54
N LEU A 180 0.42 -5.41 6.99
CA LEU A 180 -0.57 -6.01 6.08
C LEU A 180 -1.02 -5.03 5.00
N TYR A 181 -1.30 -3.79 5.36
CA TYR A 181 -1.66 -2.74 4.40
C TYR A 181 -0.52 -2.46 3.42
N TRP A 182 0.71 -2.30 3.92
CA TRP A 182 1.88 -2.01 3.09
C TRP A 182 2.13 -3.12 2.06
N HIS A 183 2.10 -4.38 2.48
CA HIS A 183 2.27 -5.52 1.59
C HIS A 183 1.16 -5.63 0.54
N PHE A 184 -0.07 -5.25 0.89
CA PHE A 184 -1.16 -5.18 -0.08
C PHE A 184 -0.89 -4.12 -1.15
N VAL A 185 -0.44 -2.92 -0.77
CA VAL A 185 -0.08 -1.86 -1.74
C VAL A 185 1.03 -2.34 -2.68
N ASP A 186 2.07 -2.98 -2.16
CA ASP A 186 3.14 -3.57 -2.98
C ASP A 186 2.59 -4.66 -3.94
N LEU A 187 1.67 -5.50 -3.46
CA LEU A 187 1.04 -6.54 -4.28
C LEU A 187 0.27 -5.95 -5.47
N VAL A 188 -0.46 -4.86 -5.26
CA VAL A 188 -1.18 -4.16 -6.35
C VAL A 188 -0.20 -3.72 -7.44
N TRP A 189 0.97 -3.18 -7.08
CA TRP A 189 2.00 -2.81 -8.05
C TRP A 189 2.48 -3.97 -8.91
N MET A 190 2.59 -5.17 -8.33
CA MET A 190 2.97 -6.39 -9.06
C MET A 190 1.97 -6.76 -10.16
N PHE A 191 0.71 -6.32 -10.08
CA PHE A 191 -0.28 -6.46 -11.15
C PHE A 191 -0.26 -5.27 -12.12
N VAL A 192 -0.02 -4.06 -11.62
CA VAL A 192 0.05 -2.85 -12.45
C VAL A 192 1.18 -2.95 -13.47
N VAL A 193 2.39 -3.36 -13.07
CA VAL A 193 3.54 -3.44 -13.98
C VAL A 193 3.28 -4.32 -15.20
N PRO A 194 2.92 -5.60 -15.09
CA PRO A 194 2.71 -6.43 -16.27
C PRO A 194 1.54 -5.96 -17.12
N LEU A 195 0.43 -5.54 -16.50
CA LEU A 195 -0.78 -5.18 -17.23
C LEU A 195 -0.70 -3.80 -17.89
N VAL A 196 -0.03 -2.84 -17.26
CA VAL A 196 -0.03 -1.45 -17.73
C VAL A 196 1.27 -1.10 -18.46
N TYR A 197 2.42 -1.58 -17.99
CA TYR A 197 3.72 -1.26 -18.60
C TYR A 197 4.11 -2.28 -19.67
N LEU A 198 4.18 -3.58 -19.33
CA LEU A 198 4.73 -4.58 -20.25
C LEU A 198 3.85 -4.82 -21.47
N THR A 199 2.54 -4.62 -21.38
CA THR A 199 1.64 -4.77 -22.55
C THR A 199 1.69 -3.57 -23.49
N ASN A 200 2.27 -2.43 -23.10
CA ASN A 200 2.30 -1.18 -23.88
C ASN A 200 3.71 -0.76 -24.32
N ILE A 201 4.59 -1.73 -24.52
CA ILE A 201 5.92 -1.50 -25.08
C ILE A 201 5.79 -1.21 -26.58
N THR A 202 6.41 -0.12 -27.05
CA THR A 202 6.62 0.14 -28.48
C THR A 202 7.48 -0.98 -29.08
N ARG A 203 6.93 -1.67 -30.08
CA ARG A 203 7.65 -2.67 -30.89
C ARG A 203 8.46 -1.98 -31.98
#